data_7adad08c6ec2829a245cb4639ff380a4
#
_entry.id   7adad08c6ec2829a245cb4639ff380a4
#
_cell.length_a   1.000
_cell.length_b   1.000
_cell.length_c   1.000
_cell.angle_alpha   90.00
_cell.angle_beta   90.00
_cell.angle_gamma   90.00
#
_symmetry.space_group_name_H-M   'P 1'
#
loop_
_entity.id
_entity.type
_entity.pdbx_description
1 polymer ?
#
loop_
_entity_poly.entity_id
_entity_poly.type
_entity_poly.pdbx_seq_one_letter_code
_entity_poly.pdbx_strand_id
1 'polypeptide(L)'
;MAVVVEYSYKRAVLAKLATHGVIPRSTTSPELVREFVNDLYRYEIRRLRDRLLRGEFPKHTYLDRVVTLRNKYSVLALRAPEFLE
;
A
#
# COMPACT_ATOMS: atom_id res chain seq x y z
N MET A 1 -1.04 -8.06 -34.29
CA MET A 1 -0.91 -6.68 -33.76
C MET A 1 -1.05 -6.70 -32.23
N ALA A 2 -0.05 -6.22 -31.51
CA ALA A 2 -0.13 -6.18 -30.04
C ALA A 2 -1.07 -5.04 -29.62
N VAL A 3 -2.03 -5.34 -28.75
CA VAL A 3 -2.89 -4.33 -28.13
C VAL A 3 -2.18 -3.84 -26.87
N VAL A 4 -1.84 -2.55 -26.83
CA VAL A 4 -1.26 -1.93 -25.65
C VAL A 4 -2.40 -1.32 -24.85
N VAL A 5 -2.60 -1.81 -23.62
CA VAL A 5 -3.57 -1.23 -22.69
C VAL A 5 -2.85 -0.15 -21.87
N GLU A 6 -3.39 1.04 -21.88
CA GLU A 6 -2.88 2.14 -21.07
C GLU A 6 -3.86 2.48 -19.96
N TYR A 7 -3.32 2.77 -18.77
CA TYR A 7 -4.08 3.11 -17.59
C TYR A 7 -3.83 4.55 -17.20
N SER A 8 -4.89 5.27 -16.88
CA SER A 8 -4.81 6.65 -16.39
C SER A 8 -5.10 6.68 -14.89
N TYR A 9 -4.04 6.74 -14.11
CA TYR A 9 -4.14 6.77 -12.65
C TYR A 9 -4.59 8.14 -12.15
N LYS A 10 -5.45 8.13 -11.12
CA LYS A 10 -5.84 9.37 -10.43
C LYS A 10 -4.61 10.02 -9.80
N ARG A 11 -4.53 11.35 -9.90
CA ARG A 11 -3.41 12.11 -9.34
C ARG A 11 -3.27 11.87 -7.83
N ALA A 12 -4.38 11.84 -7.10
CA ALA A 12 -4.37 11.60 -5.67
C ALA A 12 -3.83 10.20 -5.31
N VAL A 13 -4.12 9.21 -6.15
CA VAL A 13 -3.61 7.84 -5.99
C VAL A 13 -2.10 7.81 -6.24
N LEU A 14 -1.64 8.46 -7.31
CA LEU A 14 -0.22 8.54 -7.61
C LEU A 14 0.57 9.19 -6.47
N ALA A 15 0.02 10.23 -5.86
CA ALA A 15 0.64 10.88 -4.71
C ALA A 15 0.78 9.93 -3.52
N LYS A 16 -0.25 9.15 -3.23
CA LYS A 16 -0.21 8.15 -2.15
C LYS A 16 0.77 7.03 -2.45
N LEU A 17 0.79 6.53 -3.67
CA LEU A 17 1.73 5.48 -4.10
C LEU A 17 3.18 5.94 -4.00
N ALA A 18 3.44 7.21 -4.37
CA ALA A 18 4.78 7.78 -4.30
C ALA A 18 5.34 7.78 -2.88
N THR A 19 4.50 7.92 -1.85
CA THR A 19 4.95 7.85 -0.45
C THR A 19 5.53 6.49 -0.08
N HIS A 20 5.19 5.45 -0.84
CA HIS A 20 5.72 4.09 -0.68
C HIS A 20 6.82 3.77 -1.70
N GLY A 21 7.27 4.75 -2.46
CA GLY A 21 8.26 4.55 -3.51
C GLY A 21 7.70 3.84 -4.75
N VAL A 22 6.38 3.81 -4.91
CA VAL A 22 5.71 3.14 -6.02
C VAL A 22 5.33 4.16 -7.08
N ILE A 23 5.89 4.02 -8.27
CA ILE A 23 5.61 4.89 -9.43
C ILE A 23 5.16 3.98 -10.57
N PRO A 24 3.85 3.77 -10.75
CA PRO A 24 3.36 2.89 -11.81
C PRO A 24 3.57 3.53 -13.18
N ARG A 25 3.82 2.68 -14.16
CA ARG A 25 3.83 3.10 -15.57
C ARG A 25 2.41 3.09 -16.11
N SER A 26 2.17 3.76 -17.23
CA SER A 26 0.87 3.75 -17.89
C SER A 26 0.43 2.34 -18.32
N THR A 27 1.37 1.41 -18.45
CA THR A 27 1.10 0.01 -18.82
C THR A 27 0.98 -0.92 -17.62
N THR A 28 1.20 -0.43 -16.40
CA THR A 28 1.11 -1.24 -15.18
C THR A 28 -0.34 -1.32 -14.72
N SER A 29 -0.88 -2.54 -14.58
CA SER A 29 -2.26 -2.71 -14.15
C SER A 29 -2.45 -2.26 -12.69
N PRO A 30 -3.60 -1.66 -12.36
CA PRO A 30 -3.88 -1.24 -11.00
C PRO A 30 -3.98 -2.42 -10.02
N GLU A 31 -4.40 -3.59 -10.49
CA GLU A 31 -4.44 -4.82 -9.68
C GLU A 31 -3.03 -5.20 -9.22
N LEU A 32 -2.07 -5.16 -10.13
CA LEU A 32 -0.68 -5.50 -9.82
C LEU A 32 -0.07 -4.48 -8.85
N VAL A 33 -0.33 -3.20 -9.06
CA VAL A 33 0.13 -2.13 -8.17
C VAL A 33 -0.43 -2.31 -6.77
N ARG A 34 -1.73 -2.55 -6.67
CA ARG A 34 -2.40 -2.75 -5.39
C ARG A 34 -1.87 -3.97 -4.66
N GLU A 35 -1.65 -5.07 -5.37
CA GLU A 35 -1.07 -6.28 -4.80
C GLU A 35 0.33 -6.02 -4.23
N PHE A 36 1.16 -5.30 -4.97
CA PHE A 36 2.50 -4.93 -4.51
C PHE A 36 2.45 -4.10 -3.22
N VAL A 37 1.60 -3.09 -3.17
CA VAL A 37 1.43 -2.24 -1.97
C VAL A 37 0.89 -3.05 -0.80
N ASN A 38 -0.04 -3.97 -1.06
CA ASN A 38 -0.58 -4.85 -0.04
C ASN A 38 0.51 -5.76 0.55
N ASP A 39 1.44 -6.24 -0.27
CA ASP A 39 2.57 -7.05 0.20
C ASP A 39 3.51 -6.21 1.07
N LEU A 40 3.76 -4.96 0.73
CA LEU A 40 4.52 -4.03 1.58
C LEU A 40 3.85 -3.85 2.94
N TYR A 41 2.54 -3.66 2.95
CA TYR A 41 1.78 -3.51 4.18
C TYR A 41 1.87 -4.76 5.07
N ARG A 42 1.70 -5.94 4.48
CA ARG A 42 1.83 -7.22 5.19
C ARG A 42 3.21 -7.40 5.80
N TYR A 43 4.25 -7.01 5.08
CA TYR A 43 5.62 -7.05 5.56
C TYR A 43 5.79 -6.15 6.79
N GLU A 44 5.29 -4.92 6.74
CA GLU A 44 5.39 -3.98 7.86
C GLU A 44 4.58 -4.43 9.07
N ILE A 45 3.40 -5.04 8.86
CA ILE A 45 2.60 -5.63 9.95
C ILE A 45 3.36 -6.75 10.64
N ARG A 46 4.00 -7.63 9.87
CA ARG A 46 4.81 -8.73 10.45
C ARG A 46 5.97 -8.18 11.27
N ARG A 47 6.67 -7.18 10.76
CA ARG A 47 7.75 -6.53 11.49
C ARG A 47 7.28 -5.91 12.79
N LEU A 48 6.14 -5.25 12.77
CA LEU A 48 5.56 -4.64 13.96
C LEU A 48 5.22 -5.71 15.01
N ARG A 49 4.64 -6.83 14.59
CA ARG A 49 4.34 -7.95 15.47
C ARG A 49 5.61 -8.57 16.06
N ASP A 50 6.65 -8.76 15.24
CA ASP A 50 7.92 -9.30 15.71
C ASP A 50 8.56 -8.38 16.75
N ARG A 51 8.48 -7.07 16.56
CA ARG A 51 8.98 -6.09 17.53
C ARG A 51 8.22 -6.16 18.84
N LEU A 52 6.89 -6.35 18.78
CA LEU A 52 6.09 -6.57 20.00
C LEU A 52 6.54 -7.82 20.75
N LEU A 53 6.73 -8.93 20.02
CA LEU A 53 7.16 -10.19 20.62
C LEU A 53 8.57 -10.11 21.23
N ARG A 54 9.42 -9.22 20.71
CA ARG A 54 10.75 -8.95 21.26
C ARG A 54 10.74 -7.95 22.42
N GLY A 55 9.56 -7.41 22.76
CA GLY A 55 9.44 -6.45 23.86
C GLY A 55 9.98 -5.06 23.54
N GLU A 56 10.05 -4.66 22.26
CA GLU A 56 10.61 -3.36 21.86
C GLU A 56 9.72 -2.19 22.21
N PHE A 57 8.45 -2.44 22.54
CA PHE A 57 7.52 -1.42 23.00
C PHE A 57 6.42 -2.05 23.87
N PRO A 58 5.70 -1.24 24.68
CA PRO A 58 4.64 -1.76 25.54
C PRO A 58 3.48 -2.36 24.73
N LYS A 59 3.00 -3.52 25.17
CA LYS A 59 1.92 -4.25 24.51
C LYS A 59 0.66 -3.40 24.32
N HIS A 60 0.33 -2.54 25.30
CA HIS A 60 -0.88 -1.70 25.22
C HIS A 60 -0.81 -0.64 24.11
N THR A 61 0.37 -0.36 23.54
CA THR A 61 0.55 0.58 22.43
C THR A 61 0.44 -0.08 21.06
N TYR A 62 0.33 -1.41 21.02
CA TYR A 62 0.35 -2.16 19.76
C TYR A 62 -0.80 -1.78 18.83
N LEU A 63 -2.02 -1.68 19.36
CA LEU A 63 -3.19 -1.35 18.55
C LEU A 63 -3.06 0.03 17.90
N ASP A 64 -2.57 1.03 18.66
CA ASP A 64 -2.35 2.37 18.12
C ASP A 64 -1.32 2.37 16.99
N ARG A 65 -0.28 1.54 17.14
CA ARG A 65 0.74 1.38 16.10
C ARG A 65 0.19 0.73 14.84
N VAL A 66 -0.71 -0.25 15.00
CA VAL A 66 -1.41 -0.89 13.86
C VAL A 66 -2.28 0.12 13.13
N VAL A 67 -3.01 0.96 13.87
CA VAL A 67 -3.87 2.00 13.27
C VAL A 67 -3.02 3.03 12.52
N THR A 68 -1.91 3.47 13.10
CA THR A 68 -0.98 4.39 12.42
C THR A 68 -0.46 3.80 11.12
N LEU A 69 -0.08 2.52 11.15
CA LEU A 69 0.41 1.84 9.95
C LEU A 69 -0.70 1.70 8.89
N ARG A 70 -1.91 1.35 9.30
CA ARG A 70 -3.06 1.28 8.39
C ARG A 70 -3.31 2.62 7.70
N ASN A 71 -3.23 3.72 8.45
CA ASN A 71 -3.42 5.06 7.90
C ASN A 71 -2.32 5.44 6.91
N LYS A 72 -1.09 4.98 7.16
CA LYS A 72 0.03 5.15 6.21
C LYS A 72 -0.27 4.46 4.86
N TYR A 73 -0.99 3.34 4.88
CA TYR A 73 -1.37 2.59 3.69
C TYR A 73 -2.82 2.85 3.28
N SER A 74 -3.27 4.09 3.41
CA SER A 74 -4.66 4.48 3.12
C SER A 74 -5.11 4.18 1.69
N VAL A 75 -4.18 4.10 0.74
CA VAL A 75 -4.49 3.75 -0.65
C VAL A 75 -5.11 2.34 -0.77
N LEU A 76 -4.85 1.46 0.18
CA LEU A 76 -5.42 0.11 0.20
C LEU A 76 -6.91 0.08 0.57
N ALA A 77 -7.48 1.20 1.05
CA ALA A 77 -8.92 1.34 1.24
C ALA A 77 -9.67 1.37 -0.09
N LEU A 78 -8.96 1.74 -1.17
CA LEU A 78 -9.51 1.75 -2.52
C LEU A 78 -9.34 0.37 -3.16
N ARG A 79 -10.33 -0.03 -3.97
CA ARG A 79 -10.19 -1.20 -4.84
C ARG A 79 -9.39 -0.82 -6.09
N ALA A 80 -8.81 -1.80 -6.76
CA ALA A 80 -7.96 -1.55 -7.92
C ALA A 80 -8.63 -0.69 -9.00
N PRO A 81 -9.90 -0.90 -9.41
CA PRO A 81 -10.54 -0.03 -10.39
C PRO A 81 -10.65 1.43 -9.95
N GLU A 82 -10.69 1.68 -8.65
CA GLU A 82 -10.79 3.04 -8.09
C GLU A 82 -9.46 3.81 -8.17
N PHE A 83 -8.37 3.14 -8.55
CA PHE A 83 -7.09 3.80 -8.78
C PHE A 83 -7.10 4.63 -10.07
N LEU A 84 -8.01 4.31 -10.98
CA LEU A 84 -8.08 4.91 -12.31
C LEU A 84 -9.11 6.06 -12.37
N GLU A 85 -8.83 6.99 -13.25
CA GLU A 85 -9.75 8.08 -13.59
C GLU A 85 -10.96 7.59 -14.38
#